data_682dbef5b937b12e8a752ae8c9b989d6
#
_entry.id   682dbef5b937b12e8a752ae8c9b989d6
#
_cell.length_a   1.000
_cell.length_b   1.000
_cell.length_c   1.000
_cell.angle_alpha   90.00
_cell.angle_beta   90.00
_cell.angle_gamma   90.00
#
_symmetry.space_group_name_H-M   'P 1'
#
loop_
_entity.id
_entity.type
_entity.pdbx_description
1 polymer ?
#
loop_
_entity_poly.entity_id
_entity_poly.type
_entity_poly.pdbx_seq_one_letter_code
_entity_poly.pdbx_strand_id
1 'polypeptide(L)'
;MTEKLLTNSILCGDCQKVLRDFPANCIDLIVTSPPYVECRKNTYGGIHPDKYVEWFLPKSEQFLRVLKPTGTFILNIKEKVIGGILAP
;
A
#
# COMPACT_ATOMS: atom_id res chain seq x y z
N MET A 1 4.13 -4.44 27.10
CA MET A 1 3.92 -2.98 27.08
C MET A 1 3.22 -2.61 25.78
N THR A 2 2.22 -1.84 25.90
CA THR A 2 1.50 -1.36 24.71
C THR A 2 2.15 -0.07 24.23
N GLU A 3 2.67 -0.07 23.02
CA GLU A 3 3.21 1.15 22.46
C GLU A 3 2.07 2.10 22.10
N LYS A 4 2.26 3.35 22.43
CA LYS A 4 1.29 4.37 22.10
C LYS A 4 1.48 4.80 20.66
N LEU A 5 0.45 4.69 19.86
CA LEU A 5 0.51 5.15 18.47
C LEU A 5 0.60 6.66 18.42
N LEU A 6 1.40 7.14 17.47
CA LEU A 6 1.42 8.55 17.13
C LEU A 6 0.14 8.87 16.36
N THR A 7 -0.56 9.90 16.82
CA THR A 7 -1.77 10.37 16.14
C THR A 7 -1.52 11.74 15.52
N ASN A 8 -2.25 12.04 14.45
CA ASN A 8 -2.16 13.33 13.78
C ASN A 8 -0.72 13.68 13.37
N SER A 9 -0.01 12.68 12.82
CA SER A 9 1.39 12.85 12.44
C SER A 9 1.63 12.31 11.03
N ILE A 10 2.74 12.74 10.44
CA ILE A 10 3.20 12.28 9.14
C ILE A 10 4.53 11.59 9.37
N LEU A 11 4.62 10.33 8.95
CA LEU A 11 5.83 9.54 9.07
C LEU A 11 6.44 9.34 7.69
N CYS A 12 7.73 9.63 7.56
CA CYS A 12 8.46 9.46 6.31
C CYS A 12 9.19 8.13 6.31
N GLY A 13 9.04 7.37 5.23
CA GLY A 13 9.74 6.11 5.09
C GLY A 13 8.99 5.12 4.21
N ASP A 14 9.62 3.97 4.00
CA ASP A 14 8.97 2.87 3.31
C ASP A 14 7.84 2.33 4.19
N CYS A 15 6.62 2.32 3.68
CA CYS A 15 5.45 1.96 4.48
C CYS A 15 5.56 0.57 5.10
N GLN A 16 6.16 -0.39 4.38
CA GLN A 16 6.33 -1.75 4.91
C GLN A 16 7.21 -1.75 6.15
N LYS A 17 8.27 -0.94 6.13
CA LYS A 17 9.19 -0.84 7.27
C LYS A 17 8.58 -0.05 8.41
N VAL A 18 7.92 1.05 8.09
CA VAL A 18 7.27 1.90 9.11
C VAL A 18 6.18 1.11 9.83
N LEU A 19 5.36 0.38 9.09
CA LEU A 19 4.24 -0.37 9.67
C LEU A 19 4.69 -1.54 10.56
N ARG A 20 5.91 -2.03 10.39
CA ARG A 20 6.41 -3.10 11.26
C ARG A 20 6.38 -2.73 12.73
N ASP A 21 6.57 -1.46 13.02
CA ASP A 21 6.60 -0.97 14.39
C ASP A 21 5.20 -0.71 14.96
N PHE A 22 4.17 -0.85 14.14
CA PHE A 22 2.80 -0.68 14.57
C PHE A 22 2.26 -1.98 15.16
N PRO A 23 1.46 -1.91 16.23
CA PRO A 23 0.79 -3.11 16.73
C PRO A 23 -0.23 -3.62 15.74
N ALA A 24 -0.57 -4.91 15.84
CA ALA A 24 -1.62 -5.49 15.02
C ALA A 24 -2.99 -4.91 15.44
N ASN A 25 -3.92 -4.90 14.49
CA ASN A 25 -5.32 -4.53 14.75
C ASN A 25 -5.46 -3.15 15.41
N CYS A 26 -4.73 -2.15 14.90
CA CYS A 26 -4.75 -0.82 15.50
C CYS A 26 -5.29 0.27 14.57
N ILE A 27 -5.50 -0.04 13.30
CA ILE A 27 -5.89 0.95 12.30
C ILE A 27 -7.32 0.70 11.84
N ASP A 28 -8.12 1.75 11.77
CA ASP A 28 -9.51 1.67 11.35
C ASP A 28 -9.69 1.80 9.84
N LEU A 29 -8.84 2.59 9.20
CA LEU A 29 -8.97 2.88 7.77
C LEU A 29 -7.58 3.03 7.15
N ILE A 30 -7.38 2.35 6.04
CA ILE A 30 -6.18 2.52 5.22
C ILE A 30 -6.63 2.93 3.82
N VAL A 31 -6.09 4.04 3.32
CA VAL A 31 -6.29 4.48 1.94
C VAL A 31 -4.93 4.62 1.31
N THR A 32 -4.71 3.95 0.19
CA THR A 32 -3.40 4.00 -0.46
C THR A 32 -3.53 3.99 -1.98
N SER A 33 -2.61 4.70 -2.62
CA SER A 33 -2.45 4.72 -4.08
C SER A 33 -1.01 4.34 -4.39
N PRO A 34 -0.71 3.03 -4.48
CA PRO A 34 0.65 2.62 -4.78
C PRO A 34 1.06 3.04 -6.19
N PRO A 35 2.36 3.03 -6.52
CA PRO A 35 2.81 3.34 -7.87
C PRO A 35 2.07 2.49 -8.90
N TYR A 36 1.63 3.14 -9.97
CA TYR A 36 0.96 2.43 -11.06
C TYR A 36 1.98 1.66 -11.88
N VAL A 37 1.52 0.57 -12.46
CA VAL A 37 2.36 -0.28 -13.29
C VAL A 37 2.84 0.53 -14.50
N GLU A 38 4.15 0.81 -14.55
CA GLU A 38 4.84 1.51 -15.65
C GLU A 38 4.28 2.88 -16.03
N CYS A 39 3.41 3.46 -15.22
CA CYS A 39 2.80 4.74 -15.56
C CYS A 39 3.72 5.93 -15.33
N ARG A 40 4.63 5.86 -14.38
CA ARG A 40 5.50 6.97 -14.01
C ARG A 40 6.92 6.51 -13.70
N LYS A 41 7.42 5.57 -14.46
CA LYS A 41 8.73 4.98 -14.21
C LYS A 41 9.87 6.00 -14.27
N ASN A 42 9.73 7.08 -15.01
CA ASN A 42 10.73 8.13 -15.08
C ASN A 42 10.64 9.12 -13.93
N THR A 43 9.57 9.07 -13.15
CA THR A 43 9.35 9.98 -12.03
C THR A 43 9.71 9.32 -10.70
N TYR A 44 9.23 8.11 -10.46
CA TYR A 44 9.54 7.36 -9.24
C TYR A 44 9.60 5.86 -9.46
N GLY A 45 10.07 5.47 -10.65
CA GLY A 45 10.35 4.07 -10.92
C GLY A 45 9.13 3.15 -10.85
N GLY A 46 8.22 3.30 -11.78
CA GLY A 46 7.05 2.42 -11.83
C GLY A 46 7.46 0.94 -11.84
N ILE A 47 6.56 0.09 -11.40
CA ILE A 47 6.83 -1.33 -11.23
C ILE A 47 6.43 -2.07 -12.51
N HIS A 48 7.32 -2.93 -12.99
CA HIS A 48 7.01 -3.76 -14.16
C HIS A 48 5.83 -4.69 -13.84
N PRO A 49 4.88 -4.89 -14.78
CA PRO A 49 3.69 -5.70 -14.52
C PRO A 49 4.00 -7.09 -13.96
N ASP A 50 5.03 -7.74 -14.48
CA ASP A 50 5.38 -9.10 -14.05
C ASP A 50 5.90 -9.16 -12.62
N LYS A 51 6.34 -8.03 -12.08
CA LYS A 51 6.89 -7.95 -10.73
C LYS A 51 5.95 -7.28 -9.74
N TYR A 52 4.82 -6.75 -10.22
CA TYR A 52 3.96 -5.92 -9.38
C TYR A 52 3.40 -6.69 -8.19
N VAL A 53 2.89 -7.89 -8.42
CA VAL A 53 2.32 -8.71 -7.34
C VAL A 53 3.39 -9.07 -6.31
N GLU A 54 4.56 -9.49 -6.76
CA GLU A 54 5.67 -9.81 -5.86
C GLU A 54 6.08 -8.61 -5.02
N TRP A 55 6.08 -7.43 -5.63
CA TRP A 55 6.44 -6.20 -4.94
C TRP A 55 5.38 -5.82 -3.91
N PHE A 56 4.11 -6.00 -4.24
CA PHE A 56 3.00 -5.52 -3.40
C PHE A 56 2.65 -6.47 -2.26
N LEU A 57 2.82 -7.78 -2.43
CA LEU A 57 2.40 -8.76 -1.43
C LEU A 57 2.94 -8.50 -0.02
N PRO A 58 4.25 -8.29 0.18
CA PRO A 58 4.74 -8.04 1.53
C PRO A 58 4.18 -6.76 2.15
N LYS A 59 3.87 -5.78 1.32
CA LYS A 59 3.24 -4.55 1.80
C LYS A 59 1.80 -4.80 2.24
N SER A 60 1.06 -5.60 1.47
CA SER A 60 -0.32 -5.93 1.79
C SER A 60 -0.41 -6.75 3.09
N GLU A 61 0.56 -7.58 3.37
CA GLU A 61 0.61 -8.32 4.62
C GLU A 61 0.67 -7.39 5.82
N GLN A 62 1.48 -6.33 5.74
CA GLN A 62 1.55 -5.34 6.81
C GLN A 62 0.26 -4.54 6.93
N PHE A 63 -0.36 -4.17 5.82
CA PHE A 63 -1.65 -3.47 5.84
C PHE A 63 -2.71 -4.30 6.55
N LEU A 64 -2.82 -5.58 6.20
CA LEU A 64 -3.81 -6.46 6.81
C LEU A 64 -3.53 -6.73 8.29
N ARG A 65 -2.26 -6.83 8.66
CA ARG A 65 -1.88 -7.07 10.05
C ARG A 65 -2.30 -5.92 10.96
N VAL A 66 -2.03 -4.68 10.53
CA VAL A 66 -2.32 -3.50 11.36
C VAL A 66 -3.79 -3.09 11.31
N LEU A 67 -4.52 -3.51 10.28
CA LEU A 67 -5.92 -3.15 10.12
C LEU A 67 -6.78 -3.97 11.08
N LYS A 68 -7.71 -3.29 11.77
CA LYS A 68 -8.67 -3.98 12.63
C LYS A 68 -9.57 -4.91 11.81
N PRO A 69 -10.09 -5.99 12.41
CA PRO A 69 -11.04 -6.86 11.70
C PRO A 69 -12.27 -6.12 11.17
N THR A 70 -12.65 -5.03 11.82
CA THR A 70 -13.76 -4.18 11.39
C THR A 70 -13.29 -2.99 10.54
N GLY A 71 -12.00 -2.93 10.22
CA GLY A 71 -11.43 -1.83 9.47
C GLY A 71 -11.71 -1.91 7.98
N THR A 72 -11.44 -0.82 7.29
CA THR A 72 -11.65 -0.70 5.85
C THR A 72 -10.33 -0.41 5.15
N PHE A 73 -10.10 -1.11 4.05
CA PHE A 73 -8.93 -0.90 3.19
C PHE A 73 -9.41 -0.40 1.83
N ILE A 74 -8.91 0.75 1.41
CA ILE A 74 -9.22 1.32 0.10
C ILE A 74 -7.94 1.40 -0.71
N LEU A 75 -7.92 0.68 -1.82
CA LEU A 75 -6.78 0.64 -2.73
C LEU A 75 -7.17 1.33 -4.03
N ASN A 76 -6.50 2.43 -4.33
CA ASN A 76 -6.73 3.17 -5.56
C ASN A 76 -5.63 2.82 -6.56
N ILE A 77 -5.96 1.98 -7.54
CA ILE A 77 -5.04 1.59 -8.61
C ILE A 77 -5.66 1.88 -9.96
N LYS A 78 -4.78 2.15 -10.92
CA LYS A 78 -5.20 2.44 -12.28
C LYS A 78 -5.09 1.18 -13.12
N GLU A 79 -6.13 0.88 -13.87
CA GLU A 79 -6.09 -0.22 -14.81
C GLU A 79 -5.25 0.15 -16.03
N LYS A 80 -4.60 -0.87 -16.61
CA LYS A 80 -3.81 -0.70 -17.81
C LYS A 80 -4.74 -0.66 -19.01
N VAL A 81 -4.50 0.29 -19.93
CA VAL A 81 -5.24 0.40 -21.19
C VAL A 81 -4.35 -0.07 -22.32
N ILE A 82 -4.82 -1.04 -23.10
CA ILE A 82 -4.11 -1.57 -24.25
C ILE A 82 -4.99 -1.39 -25.49
N GLY A 83 -4.51 -0.61 -26.46
CA GLY A 83 -5.26 -0.38 -27.70
C GLY A 83 -6.64 0.22 -27.49
N GLY A 84 -6.80 1.05 -26.47
CA GLY A 84 -8.09 1.64 -26.13
C GLY A 84 -9.02 0.74 -25.35
N ILE A 85 -8.57 -0.46 -24.97
CA ILE A 85 -9.36 -1.44 -24.22
C ILE A 85 -8.73 -1.61 -22.84
N LEU A 86 -9.55 -1.58 -21.80
CA LEU A 86 -9.08 -1.83 -20.46
C LEU A 86 -8.60 -3.26 -20.30
N ALA A 87 -7.40 -3.44 -19.78
CA ALA A 87 -6.85 -4.75 -19.49
C ALA A 87 -6.96 -5.03 -17.99
N PRO A 88 -7.30 -6.28 -17.62
CA PRO A 88 -7.37 -6.65 -16.21
C PRO A 88 -6.02 -6.61 -15.51
#